data_1f756f3e8877315d3d14e42ec1e9e18e
#
_entry.id   1f756f3e8877315d3d14e42ec1e9e18e
#
_cell.length_a   1.000
_cell.length_b   1.000
_cell.length_c   1.000
_cell.angle_alpha   90.00
_cell.angle_beta   90.00
_cell.angle_gamma   90.00
#
_symmetry.space_group_name_H-M   'P 1'
#
loop_
_entity.id
_entity.type
_entity.pdbx_description
1 polymer ?
#
loop_
_entity_poly.entity_id
_entity_poly.type
_entity_poly.pdbx_seq_one_letter_code
_entity_poly.pdbx_strand_id
1 'polypeptide(L)'
;MGVAQNDLIYDVGLFNGDDTAYYLFRGYRVVALDANPIMIERARSRFSEEIATGRLTLLNIGISEKEGLDTFWISEQPEWSSFDRAIASRDGTEHKPISVPIVRFSNVIEQYGIPHYLKIDIEGNDKLCIQSIRGMTLPKYISVETECVGDNEILSDERALEVLTALHHLGYKQFKLINQFNFTAARSGVARAFLNRVIHSCANGRLRVLGLSSVAAKFTDAGKLSRINFSFHSGSSGPWGNDTPGSWTTFEKSKDLYLQTRHSYFRKPCPLYSFWYDWHATF
;
A
#
# COMPACT_ATOMS: atom_id res chain seq x y z
N MET A 1 -26.43 -9.33 1.26
CA MET A 1 -25.00 -9.25 0.87
C MET A 1 -24.92 -8.44 -0.42
N GLY A 2 -24.16 -7.35 -0.44
CA GLY A 2 -23.99 -6.50 -1.64
C GLY A 2 -23.14 -7.20 -2.70
N VAL A 3 -23.28 -6.76 -3.96
CA VAL A 3 -22.41 -7.18 -5.06
C VAL A 3 -21.27 -6.16 -5.16
N ALA A 4 -20.04 -6.63 -5.38
CA ALA A 4 -18.90 -5.75 -5.56
C ALA A 4 -19.11 -4.81 -6.76
N GLN A 5 -18.83 -3.51 -6.58
CA GLN A 5 -18.97 -2.48 -7.61
C GLN A 5 -17.68 -2.46 -8.44
N ASN A 6 -17.75 -2.85 -9.70
CA ASN A 6 -16.58 -3.01 -10.58
C ASN A 6 -15.87 -1.68 -10.92
N ASP A 7 -16.51 -0.55 -10.66
CA ASP A 7 -15.99 0.81 -10.93
C ASP A 7 -15.55 1.55 -9.68
N LEU A 8 -15.62 0.93 -8.48
CA LEU A 8 -15.32 1.55 -7.20
C LEU A 8 -13.99 1.07 -6.64
N ILE A 9 -13.16 2.00 -6.20
CA ILE A 9 -11.91 1.75 -5.47
C ILE A 9 -11.95 2.46 -4.13
N TYR A 10 -11.38 1.82 -3.09
CA TYR A 10 -11.11 2.48 -1.82
C TYR A 10 -9.62 2.74 -1.67
N ASP A 11 -9.28 3.97 -1.28
CA ASP A 11 -7.94 4.42 -0.90
C ASP A 11 -7.96 4.73 0.61
N VAL A 12 -7.62 3.73 1.41
CA VAL A 12 -7.60 3.81 2.87
C VAL A 12 -6.20 4.21 3.30
N GLY A 13 -6.05 5.46 3.76
CA GLY A 13 -4.78 6.15 3.91
C GLY A 13 -4.43 6.91 2.63
N LEU A 14 -5.21 7.96 2.34
CA LEU A 14 -5.07 8.79 1.15
C LEU A 14 -3.70 9.48 1.06
N PHE A 15 -3.13 9.90 2.21
CA PHE A 15 -1.91 10.68 2.32
C PHE A 15 -1.88 11.87 1.33
N ASN A 16 -0.94 11.91 0.40
CA ASN A 16 -0.78 12.99 -0.59
C ASN A 16 -1.73 12.88 -1.80
N GLY A 17 -2.48 11.77 -1.92
CA GLY A 17 -3.46 11.51 -2.97
C GLY A 17 -2.86 11.01 -4.30
N ASP A 18 -1.62 10.56 -4.34
CA ASP A 18 -1.01 10.09 -5.59
C ASP A 18 -1.64 8.78 -6.08
N ASP A 19 -1.99 7.87 -5.17
CA ASP A 19 -2.73 6.65 -5.51
C ASP A 19 -4.16 6.99 -5.98
N THR A 20 -4.87 7.87 -5.25
CA THR A 20 -6.17 8.38 -5.68
C THR A 20 -6.11 9.00 -7.08
N ALA A 21 -5.08 9.80 -7.40
CA ALA A 21 -4.91 10.38 -8.74
C ALA A 21 -4.78 9.28 -9.83
N TYR A 22 -4.06 8.21 -9.55
CA TYR A 22 -3.96 7.07 -10.46
C TYR A 22 -5.30 6.36 -10.66
N TYR A 23 -6.06 6.13 -9.60
CA TYR A 23 -7.36 5.46 -9.71
C TYR A 23 -8.38 6.29 -10.50
N LEU A 24 -8.40 7.60 -10.28
CA LEU A 24 -9.21 8.55 -11.04
C LEU A 24 -8.78 8.63 -12.51
N PHE A 25 -7.47 8.64 -12.80
CA PHE A 25 -6.92 8.58 -14.15
C PHE A 25 -7.37 7.31 -14.90
N ARG A 26 -7.47 6.17 -14.18
CA ARG A 26 -7.97 4.90 -14.72
C ARG A 26 -9.50 4.88 -14.91
N GLY A 27 -10.20 5.95 -14.55
CA GLY A 27 -11.64 6.11 -14.76
C GLY A 27 -12.51 5.51 -13.65
N TYR A 28 -11.93 5.15 -12.51
CA TYR A 28 -12.68 4.63 -11.36
C TYR A 28 -13.32 5.75 -10.55
N ARG A 29 -14.41 5.40 -9.85
CA ARG A 29 -14.88 6.17 -8.71
C ARG A 29 -14.05 5.78 -7.49
N VAL A 30 -13.73 6.76 -6.65
CA VAL A 30 -12.87 6.53 -5.49
C VAL A 30 -13.57 7.02 -4.21
N VAL A 31 -13.52 6.18 -3.18
CA VAL A 31 -13.74 6.60 -1.79
C VAL A 31 -12.38 6.60 -1.11
N ALA A 32 -11.89 7.79 -0.79
CA ALA A 32 -10.60 7.99 -0.16
C ALA A 32 -10.78 8.53 1.25
N LEU A 33 -10.04 7.98 2.19
CA LEU A 33 -10.12 8.38 3.59
C LEU A 33 -8.74 8.58 4.22
N ASP A 34 -8.67 9.53 5.12
CA ASP A 34 -7.48 9.82 5.93
C ASP A 34 -7.88 10.44 7.26
N ALA A 35 -7.20 10.07 8.34
CA ALA A 35 -7.40 10.66 9.65
C ALA A 35 -6.81 12.08 9.74
N ASN A 36 -5.79 12.39 8.93
CA ASN A 36 -5.13 13.69 8.92
C ASN A 36 -5.94 14.73 8.13
N PRO A 37 -6.57 15.73 8.80
CA PRO A 37 -7.38 16.74 8.13
C PRO A 37 -6.57 17.60 7.15
N ILE A 38 -5.26 17.74 7.35
CA ILE A 38 -4.39 18.50 6.44
C ILE A 38 -4.30 17.78 5.08
N MET A 39 -4.20 16.46 5.09
CA MET A 39 -4.15 15.65 3.87
C MET A 39 -5.48 15.69 3.13
N ILE A 40 -6.59 15.60 3.85
CA ILE A 40 -7.94 15.73 3.29
C ILE A 40 -8.16 17.10 2.64
N GLU A 41 -7.72 18.18 3.26
CA GLU A 41 -7.89 19.53 2.68
C GLU A 41 -7.02 19.76 1.44
N ARG A 42 -5.80 19.22 1.45
CA ARG A 42 -4.94 19.19 0.25
C ARG A 42 -5.60 18.41 -0.89
N ALA A 43 -6.14 17.23 -0.59
CA ALA A 43 -6.86 16.41 -1.57
C ALA A 43 -8.13 17.12 -2.08
N ARG A 44 -8.87 17.81 -1.21
CA ARG A 44 -10.05 18.61 -1.59
C ARG A 44 -9.70 19.68 -2.61
N SER A 45 -8.58 20.35 -2.41
CA SER A 45 -8.08 21.37 -3.35
C SER A 45 -7.57 20.74 -4.66
N ARG A 46 -6.85 19.61 -4.56
CA ARG A 46 -6.25 18.93 -5.73
C ARG A 46 -7.29 18.31 -6.64
N PHE A 47 -8.37 17.76 -6.10
CA PHE A 47 -9.39 16.97 -6.80
C PHE A 47 -10.76 17.61 -6.81
N SER A 48 -10.82 18.94 -6.85
CA SER A 48 -12.08 19.68 -6.75
C SER A 48 -13.10 19.31 -7.86
N GLU A 49 -12.63 19.02 -9.08
CA GLU A 49 -13.45 18.60 -10.21
C GLU A 49 -14.01 17.18 -9.99
N GLU A 50 -13.20 16.25 -9.54
CA GLU A 50 -13.62 14.88 -9.29
C GLU A 50 -14.62 14.78 -8.14
N ILE A 51 -14.48 15.64 -7.15
CA ILE A 51 -15.45 15.76 -6.04
C ILE A 51 -16.75 16.35 -6.58
N ALA A 52 -16.71 17.43 -7.35
CA ALA A 52 -17.89 18.09 -7.91
C ALA A 52 -18.68 17.16 -8.85
N THR A 53 -17.99 16.28 -9.58
CA THR A 53 -18.61 15.30 -10.47
C THR A 53 -19.03 14.00 -9.77
N GLY A 54 -18.77 13.86 -8.47
CA GLY A 54 -19.09 12.66 -7.69
C GLY A 54 -18.18 11.45 -7.97
N ARG A 55 -17.06 11.65 -8.68
CA ARG A 55 -16.08 10.58 -8.92
C ARG A 55 -15.18 10.33 -7.72
N LEU A 56 -15.00 11.32 -6.83
CA LEU A 56 -14.24 11.19 -5.60
C LEU A 56 -15.11 11.56 -4.39
N THR A 57 -15.13 10.68 -3.40
CA THR A 57 -15.65 10.96 -2.05
C THR A 57 -14.47 11.00 -1.09
N LEU A 58 -14.32 12.10 -0.36
CA LEU A 58 -13.29 12.27 0.67
C LEU A 58 -13.91 12.17 2.06
N LEU A 59 -13.31 11.35 2.91
CA LEU A 59 -13.73 11.14 4.29
C LEU A 59 -12.59 11.49 5.25
N ASN A 60 -12.80 12.47 6.11
CA ASN A 60 -11.84 12.77 7.19
C ASN A 60 -12.21 11.94 8.43
N ILE A 61 -11.79 10.71 8.45
CA ILE A 61 -12.06 9.73 9.50
C ILE A 61 -10.86 8.81 9.71
N GLY A 62 -10.72 8.31 10.93
CA GLY A 62 -9.83 7.20 11.25
C GLY A 62 -10.60 5.87 11.33
N ILE A 63 -9.89 4.77 11.13
CA ILE A 63 -10.46 3.43 11.28
C ILE A 63 -10.12 2.87 12.65
N SER A 64 -11.15 2.38 13.35
CA SER A 64 -11.04 1.82 14.69
C SER A 64 -12.07 0.71 14.89
N GLU A 65 -11.94 -0.03 16.00
CA GLU A 65 -12.98 -0.96 16.48
C GLU A 65 -14.19 -0.25 17.09
N LYS A 66 -14.06 1.03 17.38
CA LYS A 66 -15.07 1.86 18.06
C LYS A 66 -15.51 2.99 17.12
N GLU A 67 -16.62 3.61 17.50
CA GLU A 67 -17.09 4.87 16.92
C GLU A 67 -16.93 6.01 17.90
N GLY A 68 -16.75 7.20 17.41
CA GLY A 68 -16.65 8.41 18.24
C GLY A 68 -15.48 9.29 17.85
N LEU A 69 -14.72 9.74 18.82
CA LEU A 69 -13.52 10.55 18.66
C LEU A 69 -12.34 9.82 19.31
N ASP A 70 -11.17 9.92 18.68
CA ASP A 70 -9.92 9.41 19.24
C ASP A 70 -8.77 10.36 18.97
N THR A 71 -7.67 10.18 19.69
CA THR A 71 -6.46 10.97 19.55
C THR A 71 -5.62 10.44 18.39
N PHE A 72 -5.42 11.28 17.37
CA PHE A 72 -4.52 11.03 16.26
C PHE A 72 -3.28 11.93 16.41
N TRP A 73 -2.11 11.38 16.20
CA TRP A 73 -0.85 12.09 16.35
C TRP A 73 -0.34 12.51 14.97
N ILE A 74 -0.35 13.82 14.69
CA ILE A 74 0.25 14.37 13.47
C ILE A 74 1.75 14.50 13.71
N SER A 75 2.54 13.82 12.91
CA SER A 75 4.00 13.90 12.89
C SER A 75 4.49 15.00 11.95
N GLU A 76 5.67 15.57 12.21
CA GLU A 76 6.38 16.44 11.25
C GLU A 76 6.80 15.67 9.98
N GLN A 77 6.99 14.34 10.11
CA GLN A 77 7.04 13.44 8.95
C GLN A 77 5.61 12.96 8.69
N PRO A 78 4.89 13.53 7.71
CA PRO A 78 3.46 13.31 7.56
C PRO A 78 3.08 11.84 7.39
N GLU A 79 3.94 11.04 6.76
CA GLU A 79 3.80 9.59 6.55
C GLU A 79 3.82 8.79 7.85
N TRP A 80 4.35 9.33 8.95
CA TRP A 80 4.37 8.68 10.26
C TRP A 80 3.22 9.11 11.17
N SER A 81 2.30 9.91 10.65
CA SER A 81 1.13 10.32 11.41
C SER A 81 0.24 9.10 11.69
N SER A 82 -0.10 8.85 12.96
CA SER A 82 -0.74 7.59 13.37
C SER A 82 -1.58 7.78 14.63
N PHE A 83 -2.47 6.81 14.90
CA PHE A 83 -3.10 6.64 16.21
C PHE A 83 -2.11 6.11 17.25
N ASP A 84 -1.05 5.45 16.83
CA ASP A 84 0.04 5.05 17.71
C ASP A 84 1.08 6.19 17.84
N ARG A 85 1.17 6.74 19.07
CA ARG A 85 2.14 7.78 19.37
C ARG A 85 3.58 7.35 19.11
N ALA A 86 3.91 6.06 19.31
CA ALA A 86 5.25 5.55 19.08
C ALA A 86 5.65 5.62 17.61
N ILE A 87 4.69 5.39 16.69
CA ILE A 87 4.89 5.57 15.25
C ILE A 87 5.11 7.05 14.93
N ALA A 88 4.24 7.94 15.44
CA ALA A 88 4.31 9.36 15.15
C ALA A 88 5.58 10.04 15.71
N SER A 89 6.20 9.46 16.73
CA SER A 89 7.41 9.97 17.38
C SER A 89 8.71 9.26 16.97
N ARG A 90 8.68 8.45 15.92
CA ARG A 90 9.88 7.74 15.41
C ARG A 90 11.04 8.72 15.24
N ASP A 91 12.25 8.25 15.53
CA ASP A 91 13.50 9.02 15.42
C ASP A 91 13.49 10.38 16.15
N GLY A 92 12.63 10.52 17.19
CA GLY A 92 12.51 11.74 17.94
C GLY A 92 11.75 12.87 17.21
N THR A 93 11.01 12.53 16.15
CA THR A 93 10.23 13.49 15.35
C THR A 93 9.19 14.21 16.22
N GLU A 94 9.06 15.52 16.04
CA GLU A 94 8.02 16.30 16.71
C GLU A 94 6.64 15.87 16.21
N HIS A 95 5.70 15.80 17.15
CA HIS A 95 4.34 15.35 16.90
C HIS A 95 3.35 16.06 17.81
N LYS A 96 2.12 16.21 17.34
CA LYS A 96 1.04 16.85 18.10
C LYS A 96 -0.25 16.05 18.03
N PRO A 97 -1.00 15.95 19.14
CA PRO A 97 -2.30 15.30 19.16
C PRO A 97 -3.38 16.18 18.54
N ILE A 98 -4.30 15.56 17.84
CA ILE A 98 -5.58 16.11 17.43
C ILE A 98 -6.69 15.12 17.74
N SER A 99 -7.93 15.59 17.87
CA SER A 99 -9.10 14.72 17.97
C SER A 99 -9.71 14.53 16.60
N VAL A 100 -9.89 13.27 16.19
CA VAL A 100 -10.48 12.93 14.88
C VAL A 100 -11.66 11.97 15.04
N PRO A 101 -12.67 12.04 14.16
CA PRO A 101 -13.73 11.04 14.13
C PRO A 101 -13.17 9.68 13.78
N ILE A 102 -13.61 8.64 14.49
CA ILE A 102 -13.28 7.24 14.21
C ILE A 102 -14.52 6.42 13.97
N VAL A 103 -14.42 5.49 13.02
CA VAL A 103 -15.50 4.58 12.65
C VAL A 103 -14.98 3.16 12.42
N ARG A 104 -15.89 2.19 12.44
CA ARG A 104 -15.58 0.85 11.96
C ARG A 104 -15.54 0.85 10.43
N PHE A 105 -14.56 0.16 9.87
CA PHE A 105 -14.44 0.09 8.42
C PHE A 105 -15.64 -0.58 7.74
N SER A 106 -16.30 -1.54 8.42
CA SER A 106 -17.56 -2.13 7.95
C SER A 106 -18.63 -1.08 7.65
N ASN A 107 -18.73 -0.02 8.45
CA ASN A 107 -19.72 1.05 8.23
C ASN A 107 -19.44 1.84 6.95
N VAL A 108 -18.16 2.04 6.62
CA VAL A 108 -17.76 2.66 5.36
C VAL A 108 -18.20 1.80 4.17
N ILE A 109 -17.97 0.48 4.27
CA ILE A 109 -18.41 -0.46 3.23
C ILE A 109 -19.94 -0.54 3.12
N GLU A 110 -20.65 -0.53 4.23
CA GLU A 110 -22.12 -0.52 4.23
C GLU A 110 -22.69 0.74 3.57
N GLN A 111 -22.06 1.88 3.80
CA GLN A 111 -22.50 3.16 3.26
C GLN A 111 -22.19 3.35 1.77
N TYR A 112 -20.97 2.98 1.33
CA TYR A 112 -20.48 3.29 -0.02
C TYR A 112 -20.41 2.06 -0.93
N GLY A 113 -20.58 0.86 -0.38
CA GLY A 113 -20.57 -0.41 -1.12
C GLY A 113 -19.21 -1.09 -1.14
N ILE A 114 -19.19 -2.30 -1.71
CA ILE A 114 -18.01 -3.14 -1.76
C ILE A 114 -17.17 -2.73 -2.98
N PRO A 115 -15.89 -2.33 -2.80
CA PRO A 115 -15.05 -1.90 -3.90
C PRO A 115 -14.57 -3.08 -4.76
N HIS A 116 -14.17 -2.78 -5.99
CA HIS A 116 -13.44 -3.71 -6.85
C HIS A 116 -12.00 -3.91 -6.36
N TYR A 117 -11.39 -2.83 -5.90
CA TYR A 117 -10.06 -2.83 -5.31
C TYR A 117 -10.05 -2.03 -4.01
N LEU A 118 -9.40 -2.58 -3.01
CA LEU A 118 -9.21 -1.99 -1.68
C LEU A 118 -7.70 -1.84 -1.42
N LYS A 119 -7.21 -0.60 -1.36
CA LYS A 119 -5.87 -0.28 -0.85
C LYS A 119 -5.99 0.09 0.63
N ILE A 120 -5.13 -0.49 1.46
CA ILE A 120 -5.03 -0.19 2.89
C ILE A 120 -3.57 0.15 3.22
N ASP A 121 -3.38 1.33 3.80
CA ASP A 121 -2.08 1.84 4.18
C ASP A 121 -2.30 3.00 5.18
N ILE A 122 -2.50 2.67 6.46
CA ILE A 122 -2.89 3.60 7.54
C ILE A 122 -2.01 3.52 8.78
N GLU A 123 -0.78 3.09 8.62
CA GLU A 123 0.25 3.13 9.66
C GLU A 123 -0.21 2.59 11.03
N GLY A 124 -0.40 1.26 11.10
CA GLY A 124 -0.64 0.52 12.33
C GLY A 124 -2.05 -0.04 12.53
N ASN A 125 -3.08 0.50 11.87
CA ASN A 125 -4.46 0.02 12.01
C ASN A 125 -4.95 -0.83 10.81
N ASP A 126 -4.07 -1.22 9.88
CA ASP A 126 -4.38 -1.97 8.66
C ASP A 126 -5.13 -3.25 8.94
N LYS A 127 -4.75 -3.96 10.00
CA LYS A 127 -5.41 -5.20 10.42
C LYS A 127 -6.87 -5.01 10.78
N LEU A 128 -7.26 -3.85 11.32
CA LEU A 128 -8.66 -3.57 11.63
C LEU A 128 -9.52 -3.52 10.37
N CYS A 129 -9.00 -2.98 9.27
CA CYS A 129 -9.68 -3.00 7.98
C CYS A 129 -9.88 -4.43 7.50
N ILE A 130 -8.83 -5.27 7.55
CA ILE A 130 -8.89 -6.69 7.15
C ILE A 130 -9.91 -7.46 8.00
N GLN A 131 -9.91 -7.25 9.31
CA GLN A 131 -10.84 -7.92 10.24
C GLN A 131 -12.28 -7.48 10.00
N SER A 132 -12.51 -6.20 9.69
CA SER A 132 -13.86 -5.64 9.49
C SER A 132 -14.58 -6.22 8.28
N ILE A 133 -13.86 -6.71 7.28
CA ILE A 133 -14.47 -7.31 6.07
C ILE A 133 -14.70 -8.82 6.16
N ARG A 134 -14.37 -9.43 7.32
CA ARG A 134 -14.59 -10.86 7.53
C ARG A 134 -16.07 -11.20 7.46
N GLY A 135 -16.42 -12.22 6.65
CA GLY A 135 -17.80 -12.65 6.46
C GLY A 135 -18.61 -11.78 5.49
N MET A 136 -18.03 -10.73 4.95
CA MET A 136 -18.62 -9.91 3.89
C MET A 136 -18.25 -10.46 2.50
N THR A 137 -18.90 -9.97 1.45
CA THR A 137 -18.38 -10.11 0.08
C THR A 137 -17.07 -9.35 -0.02
N LEU A 138 -16.03 -10.01 -0.50
CA LEU A 138 -14.69 -9.40 -0.53
C LEU A 138 -14.45 -8.62 -1.84
N PRO A 139 -13.64 -7.56 -1.79
CA PRO A 139 -13.06 -6.92 -2.97
C PRO A 139 -12.34 -7.95 -3.86
N LYS A 140 -12.40 -7.77 -5.18
CA LYS A 140 -11.68 -8.67 -6.10
C LYS A 140 -10.18 -8.58 -5.90
N TYR A 141 -9.67 -7.39 -5.63
CA TYR A 141 -8.27 -7.13 -5.35
C TYR A 141 -8.14 -6.36 -4.05
N ILE A 142 -7.09 -6.64 -3.31
CA ILE A 142 -6.71 -5.92 -2.11
C ILE A 142 -5.19 -5.72 -2.09
N SER A 143 -4.73 -4.57 -1.62
CA SER A 143 -3.34 -4.38 -1.20
C SER A 143 -3.28 -3.88 0.23
N VAL A 144 -2.27 -4.35 0.95
CA VAL A 144 -2.01 -3.96 2.34
C VAL A 144 -0.51 -3.88 2.53
N GLU A 145 -0.04 -2.83 3.20
CA GLU A 145 1.37 -2.71 3.55
C GLU A 145 1.82 -3.89 4.42
N THR A 146 3.05 -4.37 4.19
CA THR A 146 3.66 -5.33 5.12
C THR A 146 4.08 -4.60 6.37
N GLU A 147 4.04 -5.25 7.53
CA GLU A 147 4.65 -4.67 8.72
C GLU A 147 6.13 -4.41 8.46
N CYS A 148 6.51 -3.15 8.43
CA CYS A 148 7.89 -2.72 8.38
C CYS A 148 8.59 -3.12 9.66
N VAL A 149 9.88 -3.37 9.54
CA VAL A 149 10.75 -3.57 10.70
C VAL A 149 10.81 -2.26 11.46
N GLY A 150 10.34 -2.26 12.69
CA GLY A 150 10.60 -1.14 13.60
C GLY A 150 12.12 -1.00 13.79
N ASP A 151 12.61 0.22 13.87
CA ASP A 151 14.04 0.56 13.85
C ASP A 151 14.86 -0.13 14.94
N ASN A 152 14.24 -0.74 15.94
CA ASN A 152 14.92 -1.38 17.08
C ASN A 152 14.48 -2.81 17.40
N GLU A 153 13.49 -3.38 16.72
CA GLU A 153 13.05 -4.75 16.96
C GLU A 153 12.96 -5.53 15.65
N ILE A 154 13.72 -6.61 15.56
CA ILE A 154 13.51 -7.62 14.54
C ILE A 154 12.20 -8.33 14.89
N LEU A 155 11.13 -8.03 14.18
CA LEU A 155 9.87 -8.74 14.30
C LEU A 155 10.09 -10.25 14.11
N SER A 156 9.39 -11.08 14.86
CA SER A 156 9.37 -12.52 14.57
C SER A 156 8.82 -12.78 13.17
N ASP A 157 9.20 -13.91 12.56
CA ASP A 157 8.66 -14.30 11.25
C ASP A 157 7.15 -14.47 11.27
N GLU A 158 6.57 -14.91 12.39
CA GLU A 158 5.12 -15.03 12.58
C GLU A 158 4.44 -13.67 12.50
N ARG A 159 4.97 -12.68 13.21
CA ARG A 159 4.43 -11.32 13.21
C ARG A 159 4.56 -10.66 11.84
N ALA A 160 5.69 -10.85 11.18
CA ALA A 160 5.92 -10.36 9.84
C ALA A 160 4.99 -10.97 8.77
N LEU A 161 4.43 -12.15 9.04
CA LEU A 161 3.49 -12.86 8.16
C LEU A 161 2.02 -12.61 8.53
N GLU A 162 1.72 -11.81 9.53
CA GLU A 162 0.34 -11.63 10.01
C GLU A 162 -0.60 -11.09 8.93
N VAL A 163 -0.18 -10.07 8.16
CA VAL A 163 -0.99 -9.51 7.07
C VAL A 163 -1.27 -10.57 6.00
N LEU A 164 -0.25 -11.27 5.51
CA LEU A 164 -0.40 -12.35 4.53
C LEU A 164 -1.34 -13.44 5.03
N THR A 165 -1.17 -13.84 6.29
CA THR A 165 -1.99 -14.88 6.93
C THR A 165 -3.44 -14.42 7.09
N ALA A 166 -3.66 -13.15 7.48
CA ALA A 166 -5.00 -12.58 7.59
C ALA A 166 -5.73 -12.54 6.24
N LEU A 167 -5.04 -12.11 5.18
CA LEU A 167 -5.59 -12.11 3.81
C LEU A 167 -5.94 -13.54 3.34
N HIS A 168 -5.08 -14.51 3.63
CA HIS A 168 -5.36 -15.91 3.31
C HIS A 168 -6.59 -16.45 4.07
N HIS A 169 -6.71 -16.15 5.35
CA HIS A 169 -7.86 -16.55 6.18
C HIS A 169 -9.17 -15.86 5.75
N LEU A 170 -9.11 -14.67 5.14
CA LEU A 170 -10.28 -14.07 4.50
C LEU A 170 -10.77 -14.85 3.29
N GLY A 171 -9.90 -15.64 2.63
CA GLY A 171 -10.25 -16.45 1.46
C GLY A 171 -9.50 -16.09 0.18
N TYR A 172 -8.61 -15.10 0.20
CA TYR A 172 -7.72 -14.84 -0.94
C TYR A 172 -6.76 -16.00 -1.14
N LYS A 173 -6.47 -16.33 -2.40
CA LYS A 173 -5.71 -17.53 -2.76
C LYS A 173 -4.41 -17.23 -3.51
N GLN A 174 -4.33 -16.06 -4.10
CA GLN A 174 -3.22 -15.65 -4.93
C GLN A 174 -2.64 -14.33 -4.43
N PHE A 175 -1.32 -14.25 -4.41
CA PHE A 175 -0.60 -13.15 -3.78
C PHE A 175 0.56 -12.68 -4.65
N LYS A 176 0.90 -11.40 -4.53
CA LYS A 176 2.13 -10.79 -5.01
C LYS A 176 2.71 -9.93 -3.91
N LEU A 177 4.03 -9.90 -3.81
CA LEU A 177 4.76 -9.00 -2.94
C LEU A 177 5.41 -7.92 -3.80
N ILE A 178 4.96 -6.67 -3.68
CA ILE A 178 5.37 -5.54 -4.52
C ILE A 178 6.14 -4.53 -3.69
N ASN A 179 7.31 -4.11 -4.17
CA ASN A 179 8.10 -3.09 -3.51
C ASN A 179 7.55 -1.70 -3.81
N GLN A 180 7.25 -0.90 -2.79
CA GLN A 180 6.68 0.45 -2.92
C GLN A 180 7.66 1.48 -3.52
N PHE A 181 8.96 1.25 -3.42
CA PHE A 181 9.95 2.18 -3.97
C PHE A 181 10.05 2.19 -5.49
N ASN A 182 9.85 1.02 -6.10
CA ASN A 182 10.10 0.83 -7.52
C ASN A 182 9.03 -0.01 -8.23
N PHE A 183 7.99 -0.41 -7.50
CA PHE A 183 6.86 -1.19 -7.98
C PHE A 183 7.26 -2.53 -8.61
N THR A 184 8.41 -3.08 -8.23
CA THR A 184 8.87 -4.39 -8.72
C THR A 184 8.32 -5.51 -7.84
N ALA A 185 8.01 -6.64 -8.45
CA ALA A 185 7.65 -7.84 -7.69
C ALA A 185 8.89 -8.47 -7.04
N ALA A 186 8.76 -8.85 -5.77
CA ALA A 186 9.77 -9.67 -5.12
C ALA A 186 9.91 -11.02 -5.85
N ARG A 187 11.13 -11.54 -5.92
CA ARG A 187 11.45 -12.77 -6.66
C ARG A 187 12.35 -13.69 -5.83
N SER A 188 12.00 -14.96 -5.79
CA SER A 188 12.82 -15.97 -5.14
C SER A 188 14.15 -16.19 -5.87
N GLY A 189 15.22 -16.35 -5.09
CA GLY A 189 16.56 -16.71 -5.55
C GLY A 189 17.56 -15.56 -5.49
N VAL A 190 18.68 -15.81 -4.81
CA VAL A 190 19.77 -14.82 -4.60
C VAL A 190 20.30 -14.25 -5.90
N ALA A 191 20.42 -15.06 -6.96
CA ALA A 191 20.88 -14.61 -8.26
C ALA A 191 19.88 -13.65 -8.95
N ARG A 192 18.57 -13.89 -8.82
CA ARG A 192 17.53 -13.02 -9.38
C ARG A 192 17.37 -11.72 -8.57
N ALA A 193 17.44 -11.81 -7.25
CA ALA A 193 17.46 -10.64 -6.39
C ALA A 193 18.70 -9.78 -6.68
N PHE A 194 19.87 -10.38 -6.87
CA PHE A 194 21.09 -9.69 -7.26
C PHE A 194 20.97 -9.05 -8.67
N LEU A 195 20.43 -9.78 -9.63
CA LEU A 195 20.24 -9.28 -10.99
C LEU A 195 19.27 -8.08 -11.02
N ASN A 196 18.14 -8.16 -10.30
CA ASN A 196 17.22 -7.03 -10.15
C ASN A 196 17.91 -5.83 -9.48
N ARG A 197 18.74 -6.07 -8.49
CA ARG A 197 19.55 -5.06 -7.79
C ARG A 197 20.51 -4.34 -8.73
N VAL A 198 21.21 -5.11 -9.59
CA VAL A 198 22.14 -4.58 -10.60
C VAL A 198 21.36 -3.78 -11.65
N ILE A 199 20.26 -4.32 -12.16
CA ILE A 199 19.44 -3.66 -13.18
C ILE A 199 18.83 -2.36 -12.64
N HIS A 200 18.36 -2.34 -11.39
CA HIS A 200 17.83 -1.14 -10.74
C HIS A 200 18.91 -0.08 -10.52
N SER A 201 20.10 -0.49 -10.08
CA SER A 201 21.26 0.42 -9.95
C SER A 201 21.69 0.97 -11.31
N CYS A 202 21.59 0.18 -12.38
CA CYS A 202 21.87 0.60 -13.76
C CYS A 202 20.80 1.56 -14.29
N ALA A 203 19.53 1.37 -13.94
CA ALA A 203 18.44 2.23 -14.38
C ALA A 203 18.43 3.61 -13.70
N ASN A 204 18.84 3.67 -12.43
CA ASN A 204 18.86 4.90 -11.63
C ASN A 204 20.24 5.54 -11.47
N GLY A 205 21.32 4.87 -11.92
CA GLY A 205 22.69 5.30 -11.76
C GLY A 205 23.36 5.85 -13.01
N ARG A 206 24.68 6.10 -12.92
CA ARG A 206 25.54 6.66 -13.97
C ARG A 206 25.51 5.91 -15.33
N LEU A 207 24.99 4.66 -15.37
CA LEU A 207 24.85 3.85 -16.56
C LEU A 207 23.64 4.21 -17.45
N ARG A 208 22.78 5.13 -16.99
CA ARG A 208 21.73 5.75 -17.81
C ARG A 208 22.31 6.42 -19.07
N VAL A 209 23.57 6.84 -19.01
CA VAL A 209 24.31 7.50 -20.11
C VAL A 209 24.66 6.53 -21.26
N LEU A 210 24.64 5.23 -21.04
CA LEU A 210 25.08 4.23 -22.05
C LEU A 210 23.95 3.61 -22.89
N GLY A 211 22.73 4.15 -22.83
CA GLY A 211 21.61 3.66 -23.68
C GLY A 211 21.08 2.26 -23.35
N LEU A 212 21.69 1.55 -22.40
CA LEU A 212 21.30 0.21 -21.99
C LEU A 212 20.00 0.18 -21.18
N SER A 213 19.56 1.34 -20.68
CA SER A 213 18.32 1.47 -19.91
C SER A 213 17.07 1.12 -20.73
N SER A 214 17.04 1.43 -22.01
CA SER A 214 15.88 1.16 -22.87
C SER A 214 15.73 -0.34 -23.23
N VAL A 215 16.83 -1.08 -23.32
CA VAL A 215 16.82 -2.52 -23.54
C VAL A 215 16.46 -3.26 -22.26
N ALA A 216 17.07 -2.89 -21.14
CA ALA A 216 16.76 -3.46 -19.83
C ALA A 216 15.30 -3.20 -19.42
N ALA A 217 14.74 -2.02 -19.73
CA ALA A 217 13.34 -1.69 -19.44
C ALA A 217 12.35 -2.59 -20.19
N LYS A 218 12.69 -3.11 -21.38
CA LYS A 218 11.81 -4.03 -22.14
C LYS A 218 11.64 -5.39 -21.50
N PHE A 219 12.60 -5.83 -20.70
CA PHE A 219 12.62 -7.15 -20.04
C PHE A 219 12.40 -7.10 -18.55
N THR A 220 12.20 -5.91 -17.98
CA THR A 220 12.04 -5.68 -16.55
C THR A 220 10.63 -5.23 -16.21
N ASP A 221 10.32 -5.24 -14.92
CA ASP A 221 9.07 -4.72 -14.37
C ASP A 221 8.84 -3.24 -14.74
N ALA A 222 9.92 -2.46 -14.89
CA ALA A 222 9.87 -1.08 -15.37
C ALA A 222 9.24 -0.95 -16.78
N GLY A 223 9.43 -1.94 -17.66
CA GLY A 223 8.81 -1.96 -18.99
C GLY A 223 7.30 -2.22 -18.96
N LYS A 224 6.80 -2.90 -17.93
CA LYS A 224 5.34 -3.03 -17.70
C LYS A 224 4.75 -1.71 -17.20
N LEU A 225 5.42 -1.06 -16.26
CA LEU A 225 4.99 0.22 -15.70
C LEU A 225 4.94 1.33 -16.75
N SER A 226 5.88 1.36 -17.68
CA SER A 226 5.90 2.34 -18.78
C SER A 226 4.67 2.27 -19.70
N ARG A 227 3.98 1.13 -19.75
CA ARG A 227 2.75 0.94 -20.55
C ARG A 227 1.51 1.54 -19.89
N ILE A 228 1.59 1.83 -18.59
CA ILE A 228 0.45 2.38 -17.86
C ILE A 228 0.23 3.86 -18.20
N ASN A 229 1.24 4.54 -18.75
CA ASN A 229 1.20 5.96 -19.13
C ASN A 229 0.83 6.88 -17.93
N PHE A 230 1.29 6.51 -16.73
CA PHE A 230 1.12 7.28 -15.51
C PHE A 230 2.44 7.35 -14.75
N SER A 231 2.76 8.50 -14.18
CA SER A 231 3.99 8.69 -13.39
C SER A 231 3.67 8.44 -11.92
N PHE A 232 4.16 7.35 -11.39
CA PHE A 232 4.05 7.04 -9.96
C PHE A 232 5.16 7.75 -9.18
N HIS A 233 4.78 8.35 -8.05
CA HIS A 233 5.76 8.89 -7.11
C HIS A 233 6.23 7.80 -6.14
N SER A 234 7.44 7.96 -5.63
CA SER A 234 7.97 7.06 -4.59
C SER A 234 7.12 7.17 -3.33
N GLY A 235 6.77 6.03 -2.74
CA GLY A 235 5.90 5.97 -1.56
C GLY A 235 4.40 5.84 -1.87
N SER A 236 4.00 5.75 -3.16
CA SER A 236 2.64 5.31 -3.52
C SER A 236 2.59 3.78 -3.60
N SER A 237 1.40 3.18 -3.41
CA SER A 237 1.20 1.74 -3.62
C SER A 237 1.29 1.35 -5.09
N GLY A 238 1.14 2.31 -6.01
CA GLY A 238 1.34 2.13 -7.45
C GLY A 238 0.21 1.38 -8.15
N PRO A 239 0.54 0.62 -9.22
CA PRO A 239 -0.44 -0.15 -9.96
C PRO A 239 -0.96 -1.32 -9.13
N TRP A 240 -2.19 -1.77 -9.43
CA TRP A 240 -2.85 -2.86 -8.71
C TRP A 240 -3.33 -3.97 -9.65
N GLY A 241 -3.69 -5.12 -9.08
CA GLY A 241 -4.26 -6.23 -9.81
C GLY A 241 -3.30 -6.83 -10.84
N ASN A 242 -3.75 -6.94 -12.09
CA ASN A 242 -2.94 -7.48 -13.19
C ASN A 242 -1.96 -6.47 -13.78
N ASP A 243 -2.09 -5.19 -13.43
CA ASP A 243 -1.14 -4.15 -13.85
C ASP A 243 0.13 -4.17 -12.99
N THR A 244 0.10 -4.79 -11.81
CA THR A 244 1.32 -5.03 -11.02
C THR A 244 2.22 -6.05 -11.73
N PRO A 245 3.54 -5.86 -11.69
CA PRO A 245 4.47 -6.84 -12.23
C PRO A 245 4.46 -8.17 -11.45
N GLY A 246 5.16 -9.15 -12.02
CA GLY A 246 5.25 -10.49 -11.41
C GLY A 246 4.05 -11.38 -11.69
N SER A 247 4.15 -12.62 -11.23
CA SER A 247 3.10 -13.62 -11.33
C SER A 247 2.41 -13.79 -9.98
N TRP A 248 1.11 -14.05 -10.03
CA TRP A 248 0.37 -14.46 -8.86
C TRP A 248 0.89 -15.79 -8.32
N THR A 249 1.05 -15.93 -7.01
CA THR A 249 1.58 -17.11 -6.35
C THR A 249 0.66 -17.56 -5.22
N THR A 250 0.75 -18.83 -4.85
CA THR A 250 -0.02 -19.39 -3.74
C THR A 250 0.49 -18.86 -2.40
N PHE A 251 -0.30 -19.01 -1.34
CA PHE A 251 0.05 -18.62 0.02
C PHE A 251 1.42 -19.16 0.45
N GLU A 252 1.65 -20.47 0.30
CA GLU A 252 2.92 -21.08 0.72
C GLU A 252 4.13 -20.52 -0.03
N LYS A 253 4.02 -20.38 -1.36
CA LYS A 253 5.10 -19.77 -2.16
C LYS A 253 5.35 -18.32 -1.80
N SER A 254 4.31 -17.57 -1.46
CA SER A 254 4.40 -16.18 -1.05
C SER A 254 5.05 -16.03 0.31
N LYS A 255 4.69 -16.91 1.27
CA LYS A 255 5.31 -17.02 2.57
C LYS A 255 6.80 -17.28 2.46
N ASP A 256 7.19 -18.31 1.70
CA ASP A 256 8.59 -18.66 1.48
C ASP A 256 9.37 -17.51 0.84
N LEU A 257 8.78 -16.86 -0.18
CA LEU A 257 9.38 -15.72 -0.86
C LEU A 257 9.63 -14.56 0.11
N TYR A 258 8.64 -14.25 0.94
CA TYR A 258 8.75 -13.16 1.90
C TYR A 258 9.84 -13.41 2.94
N LEU A 259 9.85 -14.59 3.53
CA LEU A 259 10.86 -14.98 4.52
C LEU A 259 12.28 -14.98 3.92
N GLN A 260 12.44 -15.51 2.70
CA GLN A 260 13.74 -15.46 2.00
C GLN A 260 14.18 -14.02 1.73
N THR A 261 13.26 -13.15 1.30
CA THR A 261 13.55 -11.74 1.02
C THR A 261 13.95 -11.02 2.29
N ARG A 262 13.19 -11.21 3.36
CA ARG A 262 13.43 -10.65 4.69
C ARG A 262 14.76 -11.10 5.28
N HIS A 263 15.04 -12.41 5.34
CA HIS A 263 16.28 -12.93 5.87
C HIS A 263 17.50 -12.50 5.04
N SER A 264 17.36 -12.34 3.74
CA SER A 264 18.43 -11.83 2.89
C SER A 264 18.75 -10.37 3.17
N TYR A 265 17.74 -9.55 3.44
CA TYR A 265 17.90 -8.16 3.82
C TYR A 265 18.66 -8.02 5.14
N PHE A 266 18.30 -8.78 6.18
CA PHE A 266 18.94 -8.71 7.48
C PHE A 266 20.37 -9.26 7.52
N ARG A 267 20.72 -10.23 6.66
CA ARG A 267 22.10 -10.75 6.58
C ARG A 267 23.09 -9.73 6.01
N LYS A 268 22.65 -8.83 5.16
CA LYS A 268 23.46 -7.78 4.55
C LYS A 268 22.64 -6.51 4.45
N PRO A 269 22.43 -5.79 5.56
CA PRO A 269 21.72 -4.53 5.53
C PRO A 269 22.42 -3.60 4.54
N CYS A 270 21.69 -3.14 3.56
CA CYS A 270 22.18 -2.15 2.62
C CYS A 270 21.33 -0.89 2.83
N PRO A 271 21.92 0.22 3.26
CA PRO A 271 21.17 1.47 3.53
C PRO A 271 20.45 2.05 2.31
N LEU A 272 20.65 1.47 1.11
CA LEU A 272 19.97 1.86 -0.13
C LEU A 272 18.65 1.12 -0.36
N TYR A 273 18.24 0.21 0.50
CA TYR A 273 17.03 -0.60 0.36
C TYR A 273 16.26 -0.58 1.67
N SER A 274 15.23 0.23 1.77
CA SER A 274 14.20 0.02 2.76
C SER A 274 13.43 -1.25 2.38
N PHE A 275 13.06 -2.00 3.38
CA PHE A 275 12.22 -3.17 3.24
C PHE A 275 10.75 -2.72 3.30
N TRP A 276 10.26 -2.15 2.19
CA TRP A 276 8.94 -1.55 2.10
C TRP A 276 8.17 -2.22 0.98
N TYR A 277 7.20 -3.03 1.35
CA TYR A 277 6.43 -3.86 0.43
C TYR A 277 4.95 -3.84 0.76
N ASP A 278 4.13 -4.01 -0.30
CA ASP A 278 2.72 -4.31 -0.20
C ASP A 278 2.45 -5.76 -0.56
N TRP A 279 1.58 -6.39 0.22
CA TRP A 279 0.88 -7.58 -0.19
C TRP A 279 -0.29 -7.21 -1.10
N HIS A 280 -0.27 -7.69 -2.33
CA HIS A 280 -1.43 -7.69 -3.20
C HIS A 280 -2.05 -9.08 -3.20
N ALA A 281 -3.40 -9.16 -3.09
CA ALA A 281 -4.09 -10.43 -3.08
C ALA A 281 -5.32 -10.44 -3.99
N THR A 282 -5.68 -11.64 -4.48
CA THR A 282 -6.88 -11.93 -5.28
C THR A 282 -7.31 -13.39 -5.08
N PHE A 283 -8.45 -13.80 -5.68
CA PHE A 283 -8.99 -15.16 -5.62
C PHE A 283 -8.33 -16.11 -6.61
#